data_2163b6a48e553c186f927dabc5df5066
#
_entry.id   2163b6a48e553c186f927dabc5df5066
#
_cell.length_a   1.000
_cell.length_b   1.000
_cell.length_c   1.000
_cell.angle_alpha   90.00
_cell.angle_beta   90.00
_cell.angle_gamma   90.00
#
_symmetry.space_group_name_H-M   'P 1'
#
loop_
_entity.id
_entity.type
_entity.pdbx_description
1 polymer ?
#
loop_
_entity_poly.entity_id
_entity_poly.type
_entity_poly.pdbx_seq_one_letter_code
_entity_poly.pdbx_strand_id
1 'polypeptide(L)'
;VVFENESLKKRYIAEAKFLRAFHYFELVRNFGGVPLVLGLKLPSEITGIKRATVEDTYAQIEKDLLEAIPDLPKRSEYDAMDLGRATKGAAQGYLAKAYLYQGKYTEAEPLLQEITCRGEFAGGREEYELLSDFGQVWDIDQRNSTESLFEVQTNSDVSYNLGIRIPI
;
A
#
# COMPACT_ATOMS: atom_id res chain seq x y z
N VAL A 1 21.68 0.69 -10.98
CA VAL A 1 20.84 1.74 -11.59
C VAL A 1 21.30 3.05 -11.01
N VAL A 2 21.74 3.99 -11.85
CA VAL A 2 22.07 5.36 -11.43
C VAL A 2 20.82 6.20 -11.66
N PHE A 3 20.29 6.84 -10.60
CA PHE A 3 19.19 7.77 -10.70
C PHE A 3 19.76 9.19 -10.82
N GLU A 4 19.36 9.91 -11.84
CA GLU A 4 19.71 11.33 -12.01
C GLU A 4 18.87 12.23 -11.10
N ASN A 5 17.69 11.75 -10.65
CA ASN A 5 16.77 12.47 -9.79
C ASN A 5 16.61 11.74 -8.45
N GLU A 6 17.17 12.32 -7.38
CA GLU A 6 17.10 11.75 -6.03
C GLU A 6 15.67 11.71 -5.45
N SER A 7 14.81 12.65 -5.81
CA SER A 7 13.39 12.64 -5.39
C SER A 7 12.65 11.45 -6.01
N LEU A 8 12.85 11.22 -7.30
CA LEU A 8 12.26 10.08 -8.00
C LEU A 8 12.77 8.74 -7.45
N LYS A 9 14.04 8.67 -7.10
CA LYS A 9 14.64 7.48 -6.43
C LYS A 9 13.98 7.21 -5.09
N LYS A 10 13.78 8.24 -4.24
CA LYS A 10 13.10 8.11 -2.95
C LYS A 10 11.66 7.61 -3.15
N ARG A 11 10.91 8.20 -4.09
CA ARG A 11 9.57 7.76 -4.44
C ARG A 11 9.54 6.27 -4.81
N TYR A 12 10.41 5.80 -5.70
CA TYR A 12 10.43 4.39 -6.11
C TYR A 12 10.81 3.45 -4.96
N ILE A 13 11.70 3.86 -4.07
CA ILE A 13 12.03 3.09 -2.87
C ILE A 13 10.80 3.03 -1.94
N ALA A 14 10.07 4.12 -1.77
CA ALA A 14 8.87 4.18 -0.95
C ALA A 14 7.74 3.31 -1.55
N GLU A 15 7.53 3.36 -2.86
CA GLU A 15 6.58 2.47 -3.55
C GLU A 15 6.94 0.99 -3.37
N ALA A 16 8.23 0.63 -3.47
CA ALA A 16 8.69 -0.74 -3.25
C ALA A 16 8.47 -1.20 -1.79
N LYS A 17 8.70 -0.32 -0.80
CA LYS A 17 8.39 -0.61 0.61
C LYS A 17 6.89 -0.79 0.83
N PHE A 18 6.05 0.10 0.26
CA PHE A 18 4.60 -0.04 0.32
C PHE A 18 4.13 -1.39 -0.24
N LEU A 19 4.59 -1.77 -1.43
CA LEU A 19 4.23 -3.05 -2.04
C LEU A 19 4.72 -4.25 -1.21
N ARG A 20 5.91 -4.16 -0.61
CA ARG A 20 6.41 -5.20 0.28
C ARG A 20 5.52 -5.33 1.53
N ALA A 21 5.17 -4.23 2.16
CA ALA A 21 4.26 -4.22 3.30
C ALA A 21 2.87 -4.76 2.93
N PHE A 22 2.34 -4.37 1.77
CA PHE A 22 1.08 -4.88 1.23
C PHE A 22 1.09 -6.41 1.14
N HIS A 23 2.12 -6.98 0.50
CA HIS A 23 2.21 -8.44 0.36
C HIS A 23 2.44 -9.16 1.70
N TYR A 24 3.27 -8.62 2.59
CA TYR A 24 3.46 -9.20 3.92
C TYR A 24 2.19 -9.13 4.76
N PHE A 25 1.38 -8.07 4.61
CA PHE A 25 0.10 -7.98 5.29
C PHE A 25 -0.88 -9.07 4.82
N GLU A 26 -0.94 -9.34 3.51
CA GLU A 26 -1.74 -10.47 3.00
C GLU A 26 -1.19 -11.82 3.50
N LEU A 27 0.12 -12.00 3.52
CA LEU A 27 0.74 -13.23 3.99
C LEU A 27 0.49 -13.46 5.48
N VAL A 28 0.67 -12.46 6.34
CA VAL A 28 0.49 -12.63 7.80
C VAL A 28 -0.95 -12.90 8.17
N ARG A 29 -1.92 -12.30 7.48
CA ARG A 29 -3.34 -12.57 7.71
C ARG A 29 -3.74 -14.00 7.37
N ASN A 30 -3.18 -14.57 6.32
CA ASN A 30 -3.55 -15.89 5.84
C ASN A 30 -2.73 -17.02 6.47
N PHE A 31 -1.46 -16.76 6.82
CA PHE A 31 -0.51 -17.81 7.22
C PHE A 31 0.13 -17.58 8.59
N GLY A 32 -0.17 -16.47 9.27
CA GLY A 32 0.53 -16.07 10.48
C GLY A 32 1.95 -15.57 10.17
N GLY A 33 2.90 -15.76 11.08
CA GLY A 33 4.29 -15.38 10.84
C GLY A 33 4.87 -16.06 9.60
N VAL A 34 5.69 -15.37 8.84
CA VAL A 34 6.28 -15.86 7.58
C VAL A 34 7.78 -15.55 7.50
N PRO A 35 8.56 -16.23 6.66
CA PRO A 35 9.95 -15.85 6.44
C PRO A 35 10.06 -14.41 5.90
N LEU A 36 10.88 -13.58 6.54
CA LEU A 36 11.11 -12.20 6.11
C LEU A 36 12.30 -12.14 5.16
N VAL A 37 12.02 -11.87 3.88
CA VAL A 37 13.03 -11.67 2.84
C VAL A 37 13.05 -10.18 2.50
N LEU A 38 13.99 -9.43 3.09
CA LEU A 38 14.01 -7.96 3.06
C LEU A 38 14.96 -7.37 2.01
N GLY A 39 15.64 -8.21 1.27
CA GLY A 39 16.58 -7.81 0.23
C GLY A 39 16.80 -8.91 -0.79
N LEU A 40 17.61 -8.59 -1.80
CA LEU A 40 17.99 -9.57 -2.81
C LEU A 40 18.74 -10.73 -2.14
N LYS A 41 18.28 -11.95 -2.39
CA LYS A 41 18.86 -13.19 -1.89
C LYS A 41 19.14 -14.14 -3.06
N LEU A 42 20.28 -14.82 -3.00
CA LEU A 42 20.55 -15.93 -3.90
C LEU A 42 19.69 -17.16 -3.50
N PRO A 43 19.35 -18.06 -4.44
CA PRO A 43 18.58 -19.26 -4.12
C PRO A 43 19.15 -20.09 -2.96
N SER A 44 20.48 -20.16 -2.84
CA SER A 44 21.18 -20.84 -1.76
C SER A 44 21.00 -20.19 -0.38
N GLU A 45 20.69 -18.90 -0.33
CA GLU A 45 20.49 -18.14 0.92
C GLU A 45 19.04 -18.20 1.42
N ILE A 46 18.11 -18.60 0.54
CA ILE A 46 16.67 -18.66 0.88
C ILE A 46 16.36 -19.91 1.70
N THR A 47 17.02 -21.03 1.43
CA THR A 47 16.77 -22.33 2.05
C THR A 47 16.97 -22.37 3.56
N GLY A 48 17.68 -21.42 4.16
CA GLY A 48 17.92 -21.33 5.60
C GLY A 48 17.08 -20.31 6.35
N ILE A 49 16.22 -19.56 5.66
CA ILE A 49 15.42 -18.49 6.30
C ILE A 49 14.31 -19.13 7.12
N LYS A 50 14.35 -18.90 8.43
CA LYS A 50 13.31 -19.39 9.34
C LYS A 50 12.05 -18.50 9.26
N ARG A 51 10.92 -19.08 9.65
CA ARG A 51 9.67 -18.36 9.84
C ARG A 51 9.83 -17.35 10.98
N ALA A 52 9.50 -16.09 10.71
CA ALA A 52 9.40 -15.05 11.75
C ALA A 52 8.09 -15.22 12.55
N THR A 53 8.00 -14.56 13.67
CA THR A 53 6.75 -14.49 14.45
C THR A 53 5.71 -13.61 13.73
N VAL A 54 4.47 -13.65 14.20
CA VAL A 54 3.40 -12.74 13.73
C VAL A 54 3.78 -11.30 14.07
N GLU A 55 4.26 -11.09 15.30
CA GLU A 55 4.69 -9.79 15.82
C GLU A 55 5.84 -9.19 14.99
N ASP A 56 6.86 -9.98 14.69
CA ASP A 56 7.99 -9.55 13.85
C ASP A 56 7.53 -9.19 12.43
N THR A 57 6.57 -9.95 11.90
CA THR A 57 6.01 -9.70 10.56
C THR A 57 5.24 -8.38 10.55
N TYR A 58 4.39 -8.11 11.55
CA TYR A 58 3.71 -6.82 11.68
C TYR A 58 4.69 -5.67 11.93
N ALA A 59 5.71 -5.87 12.75
CA ALA A 59 6.74 -4.85 12.96
C ALA A 59 7.45 -4.46 11.66
N GLN A 60 7.71 -5.42 10.77
CA GLN A 60 8.28 -5.13 9.46
C GLN A 60 7.30 -4.39 8.54
N ILE A 61 6.01 -4.75 8.56
CA ILE A 61 4.95 -4.04 7.81
C ILE A 61 4.86 -2.58 8.27
N GLU A 62 4.78 -2.36 9.58
CA GLU A 62 4.72 -1.02 10.16
C GLU A 62 5.95 -0.19 9.77
N LYS A 63 7.14 -0.77 9.90
CA LYS A 63 8.40 -0.12 9.51
C LYS A 63 8.40 0.31 8.06
N ASP A 64 8.03 -0.58 7.15
CA ASP A 64 8.02 -0.29 5.72
C ASP A 64 7.04 0.84 5.38
N LEU A 65 5.84 0.83 5.97
CA LEU A 65 4.83 1.86 5.73
C LEU A 65 5.23 3.21 6.34
N LEU A 66 5.75 3.22 7.57
CA LEU A 66 6.26 4.44 8.21
C LEU A 66 7.41 5.08 7.41
N GLU A 67 8.30 4.26 6.85
CA GLU A 67 9.39 4.74 6.02
C GLU A 67 8.94 5.16 4.60
N ALA A 68 7.82 4.65 4.12
CA ALA A 68 7.27 4.99 2.80
C ALA A 68 6.45 6.29 2.82
N ILE A 69 5.65 6.54 3.86
CA ILE A 69 4.72 7.67 3.96
C ILE A 69 5.35 9.03 3.62
N PRO A 70 6.54 9.41 4.12
CA PRO A 70 7.12 10.74 3.84
C PRO A 70 7.58 10.94 2.40
N ASP A 71 7.89 9.87 1.67
CA ASP A 71 8.45 9.93 0.32
C ASP A 71 7.40 9.57 -0.77
N LEU A 72 6.18 9.17 -0.37
CA LEU A 72 5.08 8.92 -1.29
C LEU A 72 4.31 10.21 -1.58
N PRO A 73 4.01 10.50 -2.86
CA PRO A 73 3.18 11.63 -3.23
C PRO A 73 1.74 11.47 -2.74
N LYS A 74 1.04 12.59 -2.61
CA LYS A 74 -0.41 12.58 -2.51
C LYS A 74 -1.02 12.14 -3.84
N ARG A 75 -2.27 11.72 -3.82
CA ARG A 75 -3.00 11.32 -5.03
C ARG A 75 -3.06 12.47 -6.06
N SER A 76 -3.34 13.69 -5.61
CA SER A 76 -3.40 14.91 -6.45
C SER A 76 -2.06 15.31 -7.08
N GLU A 77 -0.94 14.80 -6.58
CA GLU A 77 0.40 15.10 -7.09
C GLU A 77 0.84 14.14 -8.22
N TYR A 78 0.01 13.14 -8.53
CA TYR A 78 0.27 12.21 -9.65
C TYR A 78 -0.34 12.70 -10.95
N ASP A 79 0.43 12.57 -12.03
CA ASP A 79 -0.09 12.75 -13.37
C ASP A 79 -1.10 11.64 -13.73
N ALA A 80 -1.98 11.91 -14.69
CA ALA A 80 -3.01 10.94 -15.11
C ALA A 80 -2.45 9.56 -15.53
N MET A 81 -1.22 9.52 -16.04
CA MET A 81 -0.55 8.27 -16.43
C MET A 81 0.00 7.47 -15.23
N ASP A 82 0.19 8.13 -14.10
CA ASP A 82 0.72 7.52 -12.86
C ASP A 82 -0.40 7.21 -11.85
N LEU A 83 -1.67 7.50 -12.17
CA LEU A 83 -2.82 7.14 -11.32
C LEU A 83 -2.86 5.62 -11.11
N GLY A 84 -3.11 5.21 -9.86
CA GLY A 84 -3.08 3.81 -9.44
C GLY A 84 -1.75 3.37 -8.82
N ARG A 85 -0.71 4.21 -8.83
CA ARG A 85 0.50 3.97 -8.04
C ARG A 85 0.23 4.18 -6.55
N ALA A 86 1.14 3.67 -5.70
CA ALA A 86 1.03 3.84 -4.26
C ALA A 86 1.08 5.31 -3.86
N THR A 87 0.09 5.76 -3.10
CA THR A 87 -0.01 7.13 -2.60
C THR A 87 0.32 7.20 -1.11
N LYS A 88 0.57 8.41 -0.61
CA LYS A 88 0.71 8.67 0.83
C LYS A 88 -0.51 8.16 1.60
N GLY A 89 -1.73 8.47 1.12
CA GLY A 89 -2.97 8.03 1.77
C GLY A 89 -3.17 6.52 1.72
N ALA A 90 -2.74 5.85 0.65
CA ALA A 90 -2.74 4.39 0.60
C ALA A 90 -1.85 3.79 1.69
N ALA A 91 -0.63 4.32 1.87
CA ALA A 91 0.28 3.84 2.90
C ALA A 91 -0.24 4.10 4.32
N GLN A 92 -0.85 5.26 4.57
CA GLN A 92 -1.51 5.60 5.84
C GLN A 92 -2.69 4.66 6.12
N GLY A 93 -3.54 4.39 5.12
CA GLY A 93 -4.68 3.48 5.25
C GLY A 93 -4.26 2.04 5.56
N TYR A 94 -3.21 1.55 4.90
CA TYR A 94 -2.66 0.21 5.19
C TYR A 94 -1.99 0.14 6.56
N LEU A 95 -1.29 1.19 6.99
CA LEU A 95 -0.70 1.27 8.33
C LEU A 95 -1.79 1.27 9.41
N ALA A 96 -2.82 2.09 9.24
CA ALA A 96 -3.97 2.09 10.15
C ALA A 96 -4.65 0.71 10.22
N LYS A 97 -4.83 0.06 9.06
CA LYS A 97 -5.37 -1.31 8.99
C LYS A 97 -4.48 -2.31 9.71
N ALA A 98 -3.15 -2.22 9.55
CA ALA A 98 -2.21 -3.08 10.27
C ALA A 98 -2.27 -2.86 11.80
N TYR A 99 -2.43 -1.63 12.24
CA TYR A 99 -2.64 -1.31 13.66
C TYR A 99 -3.97 -1.86 14.19
N LEU A 100 -5.07 -1.72 13.45
CA LEU A 100 -6.37 -2.27 13.84
C LEU A 100 -6.34 -3.80 14.04
N TYR A 101 -5.64 -4.52 13.16
CA TYR A 101 -5.48 -5.98 13.29
C TYR A 101 -4.68 -6.41 14.52
N GLN A 102 -3.89 -5.50 15.10
CA GLN A 102 -3.12 -5.72 16.34
C GLN A 102 -3.79 -5.12 17.58
N GLY A 103 -4.97 -4.48 17.45
CA GLY A 103 -5.65 -3.79 18.54
C GLY A 103 -5.00 -2.46 18.96
N LYS A 104 -4.09 -1.92 18.14
CA LYS A 104 -3.41 -0.63 18.36
C LYS A 104 -4.31 0.53 17.89
N TYR A 105 -5.42 0.76 18.58
CA TYR A 105 -6.44 1.73 18.14
C TYR A 105 -5.97 3.18 18.26
N THR A 106 -5.17 3.48 19.27
CA THR A 106 -4.63 4.84 19.52
C THR A 106 -3.70 5.27 18.38
N GLU A 107 -2.94 4.35 17.81
CA GLU A 107 -2.05 4.59 16.70
C GLU A 107 -2.78 4.66 15.35
N ALA A 108 -3.87 3.89 15.21
CA ALA A 108 -4.67 3.86 13.99
C ALA A 108 -5.53 5.13 13.80
N GLU A 109 -6.08 5.67 14.89
CA GLU A 109 -7.04 6.77 14.85
C GLU A 109 -6.53 8.01 14.11
N PRO A 110 -5.35 8.59 14.40
CA PRO A 110 -4.88 9.80 13.73
C PRO A 110 -4.66 9.58 12.22
N LEU A 111 -4.21 8.41 11.82
CA LEU A 111 -4.02 8.08 10.39
C LEU A 111 -5.36 8.04 9.65
N LEU A 112 -6.40 7.45 10.27
CA LEU A 112 -7.73 7.39 9.69
C LEU A 112 -8.39 8.76 9.65
N GLN A 113 -8.20 9.58 10.67
CA GLN A 113 -8.71 10.97 10.69
C GLN A 113 -8.11 11.79 9.54
N GLU A 114 -6.81 11.65 9.28
CA GLU A 114 -6.14 12.36 8.19
C GLU A 114 -6.69 11.95 6.80
N ILE A 115 -7.06 10.67 6.60
CA ILE A 115 -7.62 10.17 5.34
C ILE A 115 -9.09 10.52 5.19
N THR A 116 -9.89 10.35 6.25
CA THR A 116 -11.36 10.47 6.19
C THR A 116 -11.87 11.89 6.32
N CYS A 117 -11.00 12.85 6.60
CA CYS A 117 -11.32 14.28 6.66
C CYS A 117 -12.44 14.64 7.64
N ARG A 118 -12.53 13.96 8.77
CA ARG A 118 -13.46 14.30 9.85
C ARG A 118 -12.84 15.31 10.81
N GLY A 119 -13.58 16.37 11.11
CA GLY A 119 -13.19 17.40 12.08
C GLY A 119 -12.13 18.37 11.57
N GLU A 120 -11.15 18.70 12.42
CA GLU A 120 -10.08 19.67 12.15
C GLU A 120 -9.12 19.25 11.02
N PHE A 121 -9.18 17.98 10.61
CA PHE A 121 -8.32 17.39 9.57
C PHE A 121 -8.90 17.53 8.15
N ALA A 122 -9.65 18.60 7.89
CA ALA A 122 -10.34 18.84 6.61
C ALA A 122 -9.41 18.99 5.37
N GLY A 123 -8.09 18.87 5.55
CA GLY A 123 -7.11 18.96 4.45
C GLY A 123 -7.05 17.72 3.54
N GLY A 124 -7.80 16.66 3.85
CA GLY A 124 -7.83 15.45 3.03
C GLY A 124 -9.01 15.34 2.07
N ARG A 125 -10.00 16.24 2.12
CA ARG A 125 -11.18 16.21 1.26
C ARG A 125 -10.89 16.28 -0.24
N GLU A 126 -9.77 16.86 -0.60
CA GLU A 126 -9.33 16.96 -1.99
C GLU A 126 -8.70 15.66 -2.50
N GLU A 127 -8.33 14.75 -1.59
CA GLU A 127 -7.63 13.52 -1.93
C GLU A 127 -8.57 12.32 -2.00
N TYR A 128 -9.47 12.17 -0.99
CA TYR A 128 -10.37 11.02 -0.87
C TYR A 128 -11.76 11.45 -0.39
N GLU A 129 -12.77 10.95 -1.09
CA GLU A 129 -14.18 11.20 -0.79
C GLU A 129 -15.02 9.99 -1.20
N LEU A 130 -16.06 9.69 -0.44
CA LEU A 130 -17.01 8.65 -0.80
C LEU A 130 -17.78 9.07 -2.07
N LEU A 131 -17.98 8.11 -2.97
CA LEU A 131 -18.81 8.33 -4.15
C LEU A 131 -20.26 8.55 -3.73
N SER A 132 -20.97 9.38 -4.48
CA SER A 132 -22.35 9.74 -4.18
C SER A 132 -23.34 8.57 -4.34
N ASP A 133 -22.98 7.60 -5.18
CA ASP A 133 -23.72 6.37 -5.43
C ASP A 133 -22.84 5.17 -5.17
N PHE A 134 -23.24 4.31 -4.22
CA PHE A 134 -22.54 3.08 -3.89
C PHE A 134 -22.37 2.14 -5.09
N GLY A 135 -23.29 2.16 -6.06
CA GLY A 135 -23.17 1.37 -7.29
C GLY A 135 -21.94 1.72 -8.13
N GLN A 136 -21.49 2.98 -8.06
CA GLN A 136 -20.32 3.45 -8.81
C GLN A 136 -19.01 2.81 -8.35
N VAL A 137 -18.92 2.31 -7.11
CA VAL A 137 -17.72 1.59 -6.62
C VAL A 137 -17.38 0.37 -7.48
N TRP A 138 -18.41 -0.23 -8.09
CA TRP A 138 -18.29 -1.43 -8.92
C TRP A 138 -18.23 -1.13 -10.42
N ASP A 139 -18.30 0.15 -10.79
CA ASP A 139 -18.25 0.58 -12.18
C ASP A 139 -16.79 0.59 -12.68
N ILE A 140 -16.55 -0.10 -13.79
CA ILE A 140 -15.22 -0.20 -14.41
C ILE A 140 -14.69 1.18 -14.85
N ASP A 141 -15.58 2.14 -15.14
CA ASP A 141 -15.19 3.49 -15.54
C ASP A 141 -14.82 4.38 -14.33
N GLN A 142 -15.08 3.91 -13.10
CA GLN A 142 -14.74 4.59 -11.84
C GLN A 142 -13.44 4.06 -11.19
N ARG A 143 -12.58 3.43 -11.97
CA ARG A 143 -11.26 2.97 -11.48
C ARG A 143 -10.44 4.14 -10.95
N ASN A 144 -9.72 3.89 -9.84
CA ASN A 144 -8.95 4.91 -9.15
C ASN A 144 -9.79 6.16 -8.78
N SER A 145 -11.07 5.96 -8.42
CA SER A 145 -11.94 7.03 -7.97
C SER A 145 -11.45 7.68 -6.66
N THR A 146 -12.11 8.75 -6.24
CA THR A 146 -11.79 9.43 -4.97
C THR A 146 -12.04 8.56 -3.75
N GLU A 147 -12.87 7.52 -3.83
CA GLU A 147 -13.11 6.56 -2.75
C GLU A 147 -12.00 5.51 -2.64
N SER A 148 -11.27 5.28 -3.71
CA SER A 148 -10.22 4.26 -3.76
C SER A 148 -8.90 4.75 -3.18
N LEU A 149 -8.41 4.09 -2.13
CA LEU A 149 -7.07 4.34 -1.57
C LEU A 149 -5.97 3.65 -2.39
N PHE A 150 -6.22 2.43 -2.83
CA PHE A 150 -5.28 1.65 -3.64
C PHE A 150 -6.01 0.50 -4.33
N GLU A 151 -5.74 0.33 -5.61
CA GLU A 151 -6.28 -0.75 -6.43
C GLU A 151 -5.15 -1.52 -7.13
N VAL A 152 -5.31 -2.84 -7.20
CA VAL A 152 -4.43 -3.66 -8.04
C VAL A 152 -4.87 -3.49 -9.49
N GLN A 153 -4.05 -2.80 -10.27
CA GLN A 153 -4.35 -2.52 -11.67
C GLN A 153 -4.30 -3.79 -12.50
N THR A 154 -5.40 -4.10 -13.18
CA THR A 154 -5.50 -5.23 -14.10
C THR A 154 -5.83 -4.75 -15.49
N ASN A 155 -5.28 -5.42 -16.50
CA ASN A 155 -5.55 -5.12 -17.91
C ASN A 155 -6.07 -6.38 -18.61
N SER A 156 -7.02 -6.22 -19.52
CA SER A 156 -7.52 -7.29 -20.40
C SER A 156 -6.55 -7.65 -21.53
N ASP A 157 -5.52 -6.84 -21.78
CA ASP A 157 -4.52 -7.11 -22.80
C ASP A 157 -3.63 -8.29 -22.40
N VAL A 158 -3.76 -9.38 -23.15
CA VAL A 158 -3.05 -10.65 -22.90
C VAL A 158 -1.53 -10.51 -23.03
N SER A 159 -1.03 -9.50 -23.74
CA SER A 159 0.41 -9.25 -23.93
C SER A 159 1.08 -8.76 -22.65
N TYR A 160 0.33 -8.15 -21.73
CA TYR A 160 0.79 -7.69 -20.42
C TYR A 160 0.44 -8.66 -19.28
N ASN A 161 -0.38 -9.67 -19.55
CA ASN A 161 -0.72 -10.68 -18.55
C ASN A 161 0.41 -11.70 -18.42
N LEU A 162 1.29 -11.51 -17.46
CA LEU A 162 2.31 -12.49 -17.02
C LEU A 162 1.69 -13.75 -16.39
N GLY A 163 0.54 -14.19 -16.88
CA GLY A 163 -0.08 -15.46 -16.48
C GLY A 163 -0.66 -15.52 -15.06
N ILE A 164 -0.67 -14.43 -14.33
CA ILE A 164 -1.27 -14.39 -12.99
C ILE A 164 -2.73 -13.97 -13.15
N ARG A 165 -3.62 -14.94 -13.36
CA ARG A 165 -5.03 -14.76 -13.05
C ARG A 165 -5.16 -14.84 -11.54
N ILE A 166 -5.41 -13.72 -10.88
CA ILE A 166 -5.96 -13.73 -9.52
C ILE A 166 -7.47 -13.92 -9.72
N PRO A 167 -8.04 -15.08 -9.37
CA PRO A 167 -9.50 -15.20 -9.37
C PRO A 167 -10.03 -14.26 -8.28
N ILE A 168 -11.01 -13.45 -8.66
CA ILE A 168 -11.83 -12.65 -7.76
C ILE A 168 -12.72 -13.59 -6.95
#